data_0d1675f8ad9cf39927fc70536bc5d671
#
_entry.id   0d1675f8ad9cf39927fc70536bc5d671
#
_cell.length_a   1.000
_cell.length_b   1.000
_cell.length_c   1.000
_cell.angle_alpha   90.00
_cell.angle_beta   90.00
_cell.angle_gamma   90.00
#
_symmetry.space_group_name_H-M   'P 1'
#
loop_
_entity.id
_entity.type
_entity.pdbx_description
1 polymer ?
#
loop_
_entity_poly.entity_id
_entity_poly.type
_entity_poly.pdbx_seq_one_letter_code
_entity_poly.pdbx_strand_id
1 'polypeptide(L)'
;MDLSTFHRAGIDLSCLEAPFSEEEVWATINAMPADRAPGPDGFTGRFYKSCWQIIKADVLAALVSIHQGDLRHLELLNSAYLTLIPKKLDALEAKDYRPISLVHSFAKLVTKLLANHLAPLLNTLVATNQSAFIRGRCIHDNFMLVQQTIKVLHRRKIASLFLKLDISKAFDSMDWSFLLEILSHLGFGPAWRTIISNLLHTASTQIMLNGEPGLSISHQRGLRQGDPLSPMLFILVMDVLNSLFLKAEAEGLLSPLQSTGQRLSLYADDVALFIRPTEEDLQLTKDLLRCFGEASGLQTNLQKSCVIPIQCDEGVLEEVNNTLQCNTASFPTTYLGLPISDKKLRRGDLLTWIEKIANKLPGWRASLLTLAGRAVLVQFVLTAIPIHLLIAIKVPKWFLRAIDKIRRGFLWSGRKQANGGCCLVAWEKVMRPIDLGGLGIHNLEIMGWALQMRWLWLEKTGAARPWAGLEIPVYPNAVAMFAVAIESLVGNGRTTCF
;
A
#
# COMPACT_ATOMS: atom_id res chain seq x y z
N MET A 1 16.68 -10.84 -20.72
CA MET A 1 16.81 -9.53 -20.02
C MET A 1 18.20 -9.48 -19.40
N ASP A 2 19.00 -8.46 -19.66
CA ASP A 2 20.30 -8.29 -19.00
C ASP A 2 20.10 -7.70 -17.60
N LEU A 3 20.33 -8.51 -16.57
CA LEU A 3 20.14 -8.15 -15.16
C LEU A 3 21.41 -7.59 -14.51
N SER A 4 22.54 -7.51 -15.22
CA SER A 4 23.80 -6.98 -14.69
C SER A 4 23.69 -5.54 -14.20
N THR A 5 22.75 -4.77 -14.76
CA THR A 5 22.46 -3.37 -14.41
C THR A 5 21.69 -3.21 -13.09
N PHE A 6 21.15 -4.29 -12.51
CA PHE A 6 20.43 -4.25 -11.23
C PHE A 6 21.34 -4.39 -10.02
N HIS A 7 22.62 -4.64 -10.25
CA HIS A 7 23.60 -4.72 -9.17
C HIS A 7 23.71 -3.37 -8.45
N ARG A 8 23.22 -3.30 -7.21
CA ARG A 8 23.41 -2.14 -6.34
C ARG A 8 24.69 -2.34 -5.54
N ALA A 9 25.81 -1.88 -6.11
CA ALA A 9 27.10 -1.97 -5.46
C ALA A 9 27.09 -1.28 -4.08
N GLY A 10 27.68 -1.94 -3.08
CA GLY A 10 27.94 -1.35 -1.76
C GLY A 10 26.85 -1.54 -0.69
N ILE A 11 25.80 -2.35 -0.95
CA ILE A 11 24.85 -2.71 0.10
C ILE A 11 25.36 -3.96 0.81
N ASP A 12 25.63 -3.86 2.12
CA ASP A 12 25.97 -5.01 2.96
C ASP A 12 24.69 -5.78 3.34
N LEU A 13 24.56 -7.00 2.86
CA LEU A 13 23.46 -7.91 3.15
C LEU A 13 23.89 -9.08 4.08
N SER A 14 25.10 -9.05 4.63
CA SER A 14 25.63 -10.11 5.49
C SER A 14 24.75 -10.40 6.72
N CYS A 15 24.05 -9.38 7.21
CA CYS A 15 23.11 -9.54 8.33
C CYS A 15 21.93 -10.48 8.02
N LEU A 16 21.59 -10.72 6.74
CA LEU A 16 20.55 -11.68 6.35
C LEU A 16 20.99 -13.13 6.57
N GLU A 17 22.30 -13.38 6.57
CA GLU A 17 22.89 -14.71 6.78
C GLU A 17 23.11 -15.02 8.28
N ALA A 18 22.81 -14.09 9.19
CA ALA A 18 22.94 -14.29 10.61
C ALA A 18 21.89 -15.28 11.14
N PRO A 19 22.27 -16.16 12.10
CA PRO A 19 21.32 -17.05 12.76
C PRO A 19 20.34 -16.27 13.59
N PHE A 20 19.12 -16.84 13.80
CA PHE A 20 18.10 -16.21 14.62
C PHE A 20 18.43 -16.34 16.11
N SER A 21 18.47 -15.22 16.85
CA SER A 21 18.65 -15.21 18.28
C SER A 21 17.36 -15.57 19.03
N GLU A 22 17.50 -16.07 20.27
CA GLU A 22 16.34 -16.37 21.11
C GLU A 22 15.48 -15.14 21.37
N GLU A 23 16.12 -14.00 21.64
CA GLU A 23 15.46 -12.73 21.92
C GLU A 23 14.63 -12.27 20.71
N GLU A 24 15.16 -12.41 19.50
CA GLU A 24 14.48 -12.08 18.25
C GLU A 24 13.29 -13.00 18.02
N VAL A 25 13.46 -14.30 18.22
CA VAL A 25 12.38 -15.30 18.09
C VAL A 25 11.26 -14.98 19.06
N TRP A 26 11.59 -14.72 20.33
CA TRP A 26 10.60 -14.35 21.34
C TRP A 26 9.90 -13.03 21.02
N ALA A 27 10.63 -12.01 20.61
CA ALA A 27 10.06 -10.73 20.22
C ALA A 27 9.08 -10.90 19.05
N THR A 28 9.44 -11.75 18.07
CA THR A 28 8.59 -12.06 16.91
C THR A 28 7.32 -12.79 17.33
N ILE A 29 7.41 -13.81 18.18
CA ILE A 29 6.25 -14.52 18.75
C ILE A 29 5.36 -13.57 19.53
N ASN A 30 5.95 -12.72 20.37
CA ASN A 30 5.20 -11.77 21.19
C ASN A 30 4.47 -10.70 20.35
N ALA A 31 5.00 -10.35 19.19
CA ALA A 31 4.34 -9.45 18.24
C ALA A 31 3.24 -10.13 17.39
N MET A 32 3.17 -11.48 17.36
CA MET A 32 2.12 -12.18 16.63
C MET A 32 0.74 -11.89 17.26
N PRO A 33 -0.30 -11.62 16.44
CA PRO A 33 -1.67 -11.52 16.96
C PRO A 33 -2.13 -12.83 17.62
N ALA A 34 -2.68 -12.74 18.84
CA ALA A 34 -3.04 -13.90 19.64
C ALA A 34 -4.14 -14.75 18.99
N ASP A 35 -5.16 -14.10 18.44
CA ASP A 35 -6.46 -14.72 18.07
C ASP A 35 -6.73 -14.73 16.56
N ARG A 36 -5.70 -14.75 15.72
CA ARG A 36 -5.87 -14.96 14.28
C ARG A 36 -6.13 -16.42 13.97
N ALA A 37 -6.88 -16.67 12.88
CA ALA A 37 -7.15 -18.01 12.38
C ALA A 37 -5.85 -18.80 12.21
N PRO A 38 -5.78 -20.04 12.75
CA PRO A 38 -4.62 -20.90 12.60
C PRO A 38 -4.53 -21.46 11.17
N GLY A 39 -3.39 -22.06 10.86
CA GLY A 39 -3.21 -22.90 9.69
C GLY A 39 -3.64 -24.36 9.94
N PRO A 40 -3.18 -25.31 9.09
CA PRO A 40 -3.46 -26.73 9.24
C PRO A 40 -3.04 -27.33 10.58
N ASP A 41 -2.07 -26.71 11.28
CA ASP A 41 -1.57 -27.12 12.59
C ASP A 41 -2.54 -26.81 13.75
N GLY A 42 -3.56 -25.99 13.53
CA GLY A 42 -4.50 -25.56 14.55
C GLY A 42 -3.95 -24.63 15.62
N PHE A 43 -2.65 -24.31 15.60
CA PHE A 43 -2.01 -23.44 16.58
C PHE A 43 -2.16 -21.96 16.24
N THR A 44 -2.50 -21.17 17.27
CA THR A 44 -2.61 -19.71 17.18
C THR A 44 -1.38 -19.03 17.79
N GLY A 45 -1.23 -17.72 17.57
CA GLY A 45 -0.22 -16.93 18.25
C GLY A 45 -0.33 -17.00 19.79
N ARG A 46 -1.53 -17.21 20.33
CA ARG A 46 -1.77 -17.41 21.76
C ARG A 46 -1.07 -18.66 22.29
N PHE A 47 -1.13 -19.79 21.54
CA PHE A 47 -0.44 -21.02 21.91
C PHE A 47 1.06 -20.79 22.07
N TYR A 48 1.72 -20.21 21.08
CA TYR A 48 3.16 -19.94 21.15
C TYR A 48 3.55 -19.04 22.31
N LYS A 49 2.73 -18.02 22.62
CA LYS A 49 2.97 -17.13 23.77
C LYS A 49 2.81 -17.84 25.12
N SER A 50 1.72 -18.61 25.26
CA SER A 50 1.40 -19.26 26.54
C SER A 50 2.29 -20.47 26.84
N CYS A 51 2.70 -21.20 25.80
CA CYS A 51 3.49 -22.43 25.93
C CYS A 51 5.00 -22.20 25.71
N TRP A 52 5.46 -20.95 25.52
CA TRP A 52 6.84 -20.64 25.16
C TRP A 52 7.88 -21.34 26.02
N GLN A 53 7.73 -21.34 27.33
CA GLN A 53 8.68 -21.97 28.26
C GLN A 53 8.81 -23.48 28.05
N ILE A 54 7.78 -24.12 27.49
CA ILE A 54 7.77 -25.57 27.21
C ILE A 54 8.39 -25.86 25.84
N ILE A 55 7.98 -25.10 24.79
CA ILE A 55 8.32 -25.39 23.40
C ILE A 55 9.59 -24.67 22.92
N LYS A 56 10.16 -23.79 23.70
CA LYS A 56 11.28 -22.93 23.32
C LYS A 56 12.47 -23.70 22.75
N ALA A 57 12.90 -24.75 23.43
CA ALA A 57 14.08 -25.54 23.00
C ALA A 57 13.85 -26.17 21.62
N ASP A 58 12.67 -26.74 21.37
CA ASP A 58 12.31 -27.37 20.10
C ASP A 58 12.18 -26.36 18.98
N VAL A 59 11.54 -25.20 19.24
CA VAL A 59 11.41 -24.12 18.26
C VAL A 59 12.78 -23.58 17.84
N LEU A 60 13.67 -23.32 18.81
CA LEU A 60 15.02 -22.84 18.51
C LEU A 60 15.85 -23.90 17.76
N ALA A 61 15.79 -25.17 18.14
CA ALA A 61 16.46 -26.25 17.44
C ALA A 61 15.99 -26.38 15.98
N ALA A 62 14.67 -26.30 15.75
CA ALA A 62 14.10 -26.32 14.41
C ALA A 62 14.53 -25.11 13.55
N LEU A 63 14.62 -23.91 14.14
CA LEU A 63 15.11 -22.71 13.45
C LEU A 63 16.59 -22.81 13.09
N VAL A 64 17.43 -23.38 13.97
CA VAL A 64 18.85 -23.64 13.71
C VAL A 64 18.98 -24.65 12.56
N SER A 65 18.19 -25.72 12.56
CA SER A 65 18.17 -26.72 11.50
C SER A 65 17.85 -26.10 10.13
N ILE A 66 16.81 -25.25 10.07
CA ILE A 66 16.45 -24.50 8.85
C ILE A 66 17.59 -23.59 8.40
N HIS A 67 18.22 -22.86 9.32
CA HIS A 67 19.33 -21.97 9.02
C HIS A 67 20.54 -22.71 8.47
N GLN A 68 20.81 -23.92 8.97
CA GLN A 68 21.88 -24.81 8.50
C GLN A 68 21.56 -25.51 7.16
N GLY A 69 20.38 -25.27 6.60
CA GLY A 69 19.94 -25.85 5.33
C GLY A 69 19.37 -27.27 5.45
N ASP A 70 19.11 -27.78 6.66
CA ASP A 70 18.35 -29.01 6.85
C ASP A 70 16.85 -28.75 6.73
N LEU A 71 16.33 -29.03 5.57
CA LEU A 71 14.97 -28.69 5.16
C LEU A 71 14.11 -29.95 4.89
N ARG A 72 14.58 -31.13 5.35
CA ARG A 72 14.00 -32.45 5.04
C ARG A 72 12.52 -32.61 5.34
N HIS A 73 11.99 -31.86 6.29
CA HIS A 73 10.58 -31.93 6.70
C HIS A 73 9.82 -30.62 6.48
N LEU A 74 10.41 -29.66 5.76
CA LEU A 74 9.80 -28.35 5.54
C LEU A 74 8.47 -28.48 4.78
N GLU A 75 8.33 -29.43 3.87
CA GLU A 75 7.10 -29.70 3.12
C GLU A 75 5.90 -30.00 4.02
N LEU A 76 6.11 -30.68 5.18
CA LEU A 76 5.05 -30.97 6.15
C LEU A 76 4.58 -29.71 6.87
N LEU A 77 5.50 -28.77 7.10
CA LEU A 77 5.24 -27.51 7.83
C LEU A 77 4.85 -26.38 6.89
N ASN A 78 5.04 -26.54 5.57
CA ASN A 78 4.83 -25.50 4.57
C ASN A 78 3.55 -25.72 3.75
N SER A 79 2.54 -26.32 4.35
CA SER A 79 1.20 -26.42 3.79
C SER A 79 0.32 -25.26 4.28
N ALA A 80 -0.77 -24.97 3.57
CA ALA A 80 -1.71 -23.94 3.94
C ALA A 80 -3.15 -24.34 3.58
N TYR A 81 -4.12 -23.86 4.37
CA TYR A 81 -5.51 -23.84 3.92
C TYR A 81 -5.79 -22.57 3.13
N LEU A 82 -6.46 -22.71 1.99
CA LEU A 82 -6.94 -21.59 1.19
C LEU A 82 -8.40 -21.31 1.51
N THR A 83 -8.67 -20.13 2.04
CA THR A 83 -10.01 -19.65 2.27
C THR A 83 -10.35 -18.50 1.33
N LEU A 84 -11.59 -18.44 0.88
CA LEU A 84 -12.06 -17.43 -0.06
C LEU A 84 -12.80 -16.32 0.68
N ILE A 85 -12.29 -15.09 0.59
CA ILE A 85 -12.91 -13.90 1.18
C ILE A 85 -13.52 -13.04 0.06
N PRO A 86 -14.83 -12.71 0.12
CA PRO A 86 -15.48 -11.94 -0.92
C PRO A 86 -14.90 -10.50 -0.99
N LYS A 87 -14.64 -10.01 -2.20
CA LYS A 87 -14.23 -8.62 -2.48
C LYS A 87 -15.40 -7.64 -2.39
N LYS A 88 -16.63 -8.15 -2.59
CA LYS A 88 -17.89 -7.39 -2.62
C LYS A 88 -19.00 -8.21 -1.98
N LEU A 89 -20.08 -7.55 -1.55
CA LEU A 89 -21.20 -8.20 -0.84
C LEU A 89 -21.99 -9.18 -1.73
N ASP A 90 -22.00 -8.96 -3.04
CA ASP A 90 -22.69 -9.72 -4.07
C ASP A 90 -21.73 -10.60 -4.90
N ALA A 91 -20.69 -11.13 -4.25
CA ALA A 91 -19.72 -12.01 -4.89
C ALA A 91 -20.37 -13.33 -5.31
N LEU A 92 -20.39 -13.63 -6.63
CA LEU A 92 -20.97 -14.84 -7.21
C LEU A 92 -19.94 -15.72 -7.91
N GLU A 93 -18.92 -15.10 -8.53
CA GLU A 93 -17.91 -15.80 -9.31
C GLU A 93 -16.58 -15.91 -8.55
N ALA A 94 -15.76 -16.91 -8.83
CA ALA A 94 -14.45 -17.12 -8.20
C ALA A 94 -13.54 -15.88 -8.26
N LYS A 95 -13.61 -15.10 -9.35
CA LYS A 95 -12.88 -13.83 -9.51
C LYS A 95 -13.28 -12.75 -8.49
N ASP A 96 -14.47 -12.86 -7.89
CA ASP A 96 -14.98 -11.92 -6.89
C ASP A 96 -14.44 -12.21 -5.49
N TYR A 97 -13.65 -13.25 -5.33
CA TYR A 97 -13.04 -13.63 -4.05
C TYR A 97 -11.53 -13.36 -4.05
N ARG A 98 -11.00 -13.15 -2.84
CA ARG A 98 -9.56 -13.15 -2.56
C ARG A 98 -9.19 -14.49 -1.96
N PRO A 99 -8.22 -15.22 -2.53
CA PRO A 99 -7.67 -16.41 -1.90
C PRO A 99 -6.73 -15.98 -0.76
N ILE A 100 -7.02 -16.36 0.47
CA ILE A 100 -6.17 -16.09 1.63
C ILE A 100 -5.62 -17.41 2.14
N SER A 101 -4.28 -17.49 2.22
CA SER A 101 -3.57 -18.67 2.73
C SER A 101 -3.46 -18.62 4.26
N LEU A 102 -4.02 -19.63 4.92
CA LEU A 102 -3.84 -19.90 6.35
C LEU A 102 -2.67 -20.87 6.50
N VAL A 103 -1.48 -20.31 6.63
CA VAL A 103 -0.22 -21.06 6.70
C VAL A 103 0.00 -21.60 8.12
N HIS A 104 0.69 -22.72 8.27
CA HIS A 104 1.18 -23.23 9.56
C HIS A 104 1.86 -22.14 10.38
N SER A 105 1.59 -22.12 11.67
CA SER A 105 2.11 -21.07 12.56
C SER A 105 3.63 -21.07 12.65
N PHE A 106 4.28 -22.24 12.59
CA PHE A 106 5.74 -22.31 12.56
C PHE A 106 6.32 -21.77 11.26
N ALA A 107 5.81 -22.18 10.08
CA ALA A 107 6.24 -21.63 8.80
C ALA A 107 6.05 -20.10 8.74
N LYS A 108 4.96 -19.61 9.31
CA LYS A 108 4.69 -18.16 9.45
C LYS A 108 5.69 -17.46 10.39
N LEU A 109 6.15 -18.14 11.44
CA LEU A 109 7.22 -17.64 12.31
C LEU A 109 8.54 -17.50 11.53
N VAL A 110 8.92 -18.54 10.75
CA VAL A 110 10.12 -18.53 9.90
C VAL A 110 10.07 -17.37 8.91
N THR A 111 8.99 -17.27 8.13
CA THR A 111 8.86 -16.21 7.12
C THR A 111 8.77 -14.82 7.76
N LYS A 112 8.26 -14.70 9.00
CA LYS A 112 8.24 -13.44 9.74
C LYS A 112 9.63 -13.03 10.24
N LEU A 113 10.45 -13.97 10.68
CA LEU A 113 11.85 -13.72 11.05
C LEU A 113 12.66 -13.25 9.85
N LEU A 114 12.55 -13.94 8.71
CA LEU A 114 13.17 -13.52 7.46
C LEU A 114 12.71 -12.13 7.01
N ALA A 115 11.41 -11.85 7.14
CA ALA A 115 10.85 -10.54 6.85
C ALA A 115 11.37 -9.44 7.79
N ASN A 116 11.60 -9.76 9.08
CA ASN A 116 12.16 -8.82 10.05
C ASN A 116 13.62 -8.48 9.72
N HIS A 117 14.42 -9.44 9.25
CA HIS A 117 15.79 -9.22 8.77
C HIS A 117 15.80 -8.37 7.49
N LEU A 118 14.89 -8.62 6.54
CA LEU A 118 14.83 -7.91 5.27
C LEU A 118 14.27 -6.48 5.40
N ALA A 119 13.30 -6.25 6.28
CA ALA A 119 12.57 -4.99 6.37
C ALA A 119 13.45 -3.73 6.52
N PRO A 120 14.52 -3.70 7.34
CA PRO A 120 15.40 -2.54 7.47
C PRO A 120 16.14 -2.19 6.17
N LEU A 121 16.42 -3.19 5.34
CA LEU A 121 17.20 -3.07 4.12
C LEU A 121 16.38 -2.60 2.91
N LEU A 122 15.05 -2.73 2.95
CA LEU A 122 14.17 -2.38 1.83
C LEU A 122 14.28 -0.92 1.41
N ASN A 123 14.59 0.00 2.34
CA ASN A 123 14.76 1.41 2.01
C ASN A 123 15.96 1.67 1.08
N THR A 124 16.97 0.84 1.12
CA THR A 124 18.16 0.90 0.27
C THR A 124 18.05 0.04 -0.98
N LEU A 125 17.32 -1.08 -0.88
CA LEU A 125 17.14 -2.04 -1.97
C LEU A 125 16.11 -1.60 -3.01
N VAL A 126 15.10 -0.82 -2.61
CA VAL A 126 13.95 -0.46 -3.45
C VAL A 126 13.92 1.04 -3.71
N ALA A 127 13.67 1.44 -4.94
CA ALA A 127 13.59 2.84 -5.35
C ALA A 127 12.51 3.61 -4.56
N THR A 128 12.68 4.93 -4.44
CA THR A 128 11.81 5.80 -3.61
C THR A 128 10.38 5.90 -4.11
N ASN A 129 10.14 5.63 -5.39
CA ASN A 129 8.81 5.65 -6.02
C ASN A 129 7.95 4.40 -5.77
N GLN A 130 8.49 3.36 -5.10
CA GLN A 130 7.73 2.26 -4.51
C GLN A 130 7.52 2.53 -3.02
N SER A 131 6.27 2.62 -2.57
CA SER A 131 5.98 2.93 -1.15
C SER A 131 5.25 1.81 -0.40
N ALA A 132 4.82 0.76 -1.08
CA ALA A 132 4.14 -0.35 -0.42
C ALA A 132 5.10 -1.18 0.44
N PHE A 133 4.65 -1.62 1.59
CA PHE A 133 5.33 -2.55 2.50
C PHE A 133 6.69 -2.10 3.05
N ILE A 134 7.09 -0.85 2.84
CA ILE A 134 8.36 -0.29 3.31
C ILE A 134 8.10 0.65 4.48
N ARG A 135 8.79 0.40 5.60
CA ARG A 135 8.66 1.22 6.80
C ARG A 135 9.06 2.68 6.54
N GLY A 136 8.23 3.61 6.98
CA GLY A 136 8.46 5.04 6.81
C GLY A 136 8.00 5.62 5.47
N ARG A 137 7.66 4.79 4.47
CA ARG A 137 6.99 5.22 3.24
C ARG A 137 5.47 5.16 3.40
N CYS A 138 4.75 5.93 2.61
CA CYS A 138 3.31 6.08 2.75
C CYS A 138 2.63 6.11 1.37
N ILE A 139 1.46 5.51 1.27
CA ILE A 139 0.62 5.51 0.06
C ILE A 139 0.37 6.93 -0.48
N HIS A 140 0.31 7.93 0.41
CA HIS A 140 0.13 9.32 0.02
C HIS A 140 1.37 9.91 -0.69
N ASP A 141 2.57 9.35 -0.50
CA ASP A 141 3.78 9.78 -1.23
C ASP A 141 3.61 9.50 -2.73
N ASN A 142 3.09 8.31 -3.09
CA ASN A 142 2.75 7.95 -4.47
C ASN A 142 1.62 8.80 -5.04
N PHE A 143 0.56 9.01 -4.25
CA PHE A 143 -0.53 9.88 -4.66
C PHE A 143 -0.03 11.30 -4.97
N MET A 144 0.81 11.85 -4.10
CA MET A 144 1.36 13.19 -4.26
C MET A 144 2.26 13.28 -5.50
N LEU A 145 3.12 12.29 -5.72
CA LEU A 145 3.92 12.20 -6.94
C LEU A 145 3.03 12.29 -8.18
N VAL A 146 2.04 11.38 -8.32
CA VAL A 146 1.19 11.31 -9.50
C VAL A 146 0.35 12.57 -9.67
N GLN A 147 -0.30 13.04 -8.60
CA GLN A 147 -1.17 14.22 -8.65
C GLN A 147 -0.41 15.51 -9.03
N GLN A 148 0.80 15.69 -8.49
CA GLN A 148 1.57 16.90 -8.82
C GLN A 148 2.23 16.80 -10.21
N THR A 149 2.66 15.61 -10.63
CA THR A 149 3.12 15.38 -12.01
C THR A 149 2.03 15.74 -13.02
N ILE A 150 0.79 15.26 -12.83
CA ILE A 150 -0.35 15.62 -13.70
C ILE A 150 -0.55 17.14 -13.76
N LYS A 151 -0.51 17.82 -12.60
CA LYS A 151 -0.70 19.28 -12.55
C LYS A 151 0.43 20.05 -13.22
N VAL A 152 1.67 19.61 -13.07
CA VAL A 152 2.83 20.24 -13.73
C VAL A 152 2.73 20.09 -15.23
N LEU A 153 2.45 18.87 -15.74
CA LEU A 153 2.31 18.59 -17.15
C LEU A 153 1.15 19.40 -17.75
N HIS A 154 0.00 19.42 -17.09
CA HIS A 154 -1.17 20.20 -17.52
C HIS A 154 -0.89 21.72 -17.55
N ARG A 155 -0.29 22.28 -16.50
CA ARG A 155 0.04 23.72 -16.39
C ARG A 155 1.07 24.17 -17.42
N ARG A 156 2.04 23.32 -17.72
CA ARG A 156 3.09 23.59 -18.71
C ARG A 156 2.66 23.25 -20.14
N LYS A 157 1.44 22.75 -20.33
CA LYS A 157 0.92 22.32 -21.62
C LYS A 157 1.80 21.27 -22.33
N ILE A 158 2.35 20.34 -21.54
CA ILE A 158 3.20 19.26 -22.05
C ILE A 158 2.32 18.08 -22.39
N ALA A 159 2.19 17.77 -23.71
CA ALA A 159 1.45 16.59 -24.17
C ALA A 159 2.06 15.32 -23.58
N SER A 160 1.26 14.57 -22.83
CA SER A 160 1.71 13.37 -22.10
C SER A 160 0.53 12.41 -21.88
N LEU A 161 0.87 11.15 -21.66
CA LEU A 161 -0.11 10.11 -21.32
C LEU A 161 0.13 9.67 -19.87
N PHE A 162 -0.93 9.57 -19.11
CA PHE A 162 -0.94 8.92 -17.81
C PHE A 162 -1.55 7.53 -17.95
N LEU A 163 -0.74 6.50 -17.77
CA LEU A 163 -1.16 5.10 -17.82
C LEU A 163 -1.35 4.58 -16.41
N LYS A 164 -2.50 4.01 -16.15
CA LYS A 164 -2.78 3.23 -14.95
C LYS A 164 -2.81 1.76 -15.36
N LEU A 165 -1.78 1.00 -14.98
CA LEU A 165 -1.58 -0.37 -15.41
C LEU A 165 -2.09 -1.35 -14.35
N ASP A 166 -2.77 -2.40 -14.81
CA ASP A 166 -3.25 -3.53 -14.01
C ASP A 166 -2.33 -4.73 -14.25
N ILE A 167 -1.72 -5.27 -13.21
CA ILE A 167 -0.92 -6.50 -13.29
C ILE A 167 -1.84 -7.70 -13.01
N SER A 168 -1.92 -8.59 -13.99
CA SER A 168 -2.79 -9.78 -13.89
C SER A 168 -2.34 -10.73 -12.81
N LYS A 169 -3.22 -11.00 -11.83
CA LYS A 169 -2.97 -11.99 -10.76
C LYS A 169 -1.58 -11.87 -10.14
N ALA A 170 -1.13 -10.66 -9.86
CA ALA A 170 0.24 -10.30 -9.51
C ALA A 170 0.93 -11.27 -8.53
N PHE A 171 0.32 -11.53 -7.36
CA PHE A 171 0.89 -12.46 -6.37
C PHE A 171 0.90 -13.92 -6.84
N ASP A 172 -0.04 -14.33 -7.68
CA ASP A 172 -0.20 -15.73 -8.08
C ASP A 172 0.65 -16.10 -9.32
N SER A 173 1.19 -15.11 -10.03
CA SER A 173 1.83 -15.31 -11.35
C SER A 173 3.36 -15.19 -11.34
N MET A 174 3.97 -14.72 -10.24
CA MET A 174 5.40 -14.48 -10.15
C MET A 174 6.22 -15.74 -10.44
N ASP A 175 7.18 -15.63 -11.35
CA ASP A 175 8.14 -16.69 -11.65
C ASP A 175 9.20 -16.78 -10.56
N TRP A 176 9.44 -17.99 -10.04
CA TRP A 176 10.41 -18.22 -8.96
C TRP A 176 11.85 -18.17 -9.43
N SER A 177 12.12 -18.63 -10.65
CA SER A 177 13.48 -18.60 -11.22
C SER A 177 13.93 -17.16 -11.38
N PHE A 178 13.06 -16.31 -11.91
CA PHE A 178 13.31 -14.88 -12.02
C PHE A 178 13.50 -14.21 -10.65
N LEU A 179 12.66 -14.51 -9.67
CA LEU A 179 12.82 -13.99 -8.31
C LEU A 179 14.18 -14.35 -7.73
N LEU A 180 14.58 -15.63 -7.80
CA LEU A 180 15.85 -16.11 -7.24
C LEU A 180 17.07 -15.51 -7.97
N GLU A 181 16.95 -15.29 -9.28
CA GLU A 181 17.95 -14.59 -10.08
C GLU A 181 18.11 -13.14 -9.65
N ILE A 182 17.00 -12.40 -9.46
CA ILE A 182 17.02 -11.02 -8.95
C ILE A 182 17.65 -10.96 -7.56
N LEU A 183 17.33 -11.87 -6.65
CA LEU A 183 17.94 -11.92 -5.33
C LEU A 183 19.46 -12.13 -5.43
N SER A 184 19.92 -12.96 -6.38
CA SER A 184 21.35 -13.17 -6.65
C SER A 184 22.02 -11.88 -7.12
N HIS A 185 21.42 -11.18 -8.08
CA HIS A 185 21.95 -9.91 -8.61
C HIS A 185 21.96 -8.78 -7.60
N LEU A 186 21.01 -8.76 -6.67
CA LEU A 186 20.97 -7.82 -5.55
C LEU A 186 22.01 -8.14 -4.46
N GLY A 187 22.73 -9.28 -4.55
CA GLY A 187 23.78 -9.66 -3.61
C GLY A 187 23.30 -10.43 -2.38
N PHE A 188 22.10 -11.01 -2.41
CA PHE A 188 21.64 -11.89 -1.33
C PHE A 188 22.50 -13.14 -1.25
N GLY A 189 22.92 -13.52 -0.04
CA GLY A 189 23.79 -14.65 0.21
C GLY A 189 23.16 -16.01 -0.17
N PRO A 190 23.98 -17.04 -0.40
CA PRO A 190 23.50 -18.35 -0.87
C PRO A 190 22.62 -19.06 0.16
N ALA A 191 22.92 -18.95 1.47
CA ALA A 191 22.10 -19.59 2.50
C ALA A 191 20.68 -19.02 2.52
N TRP A 192 20.56 -17.69 2.52
CA TRP A 192 19.25 -17.02 2.48
C TRP A 192 18.44 -17.39 1.22
N ARG A 193 19.08 -17.37 0.04
CA ARG A 193 18.43 -17.76 -1.22
C ARG A 193 17.98 -19.23 -1.21
N THR A 194 18.76 -20.12 -0.62
CA THR A 194 18.40 -21.54 -0.46
C THR A 194 17.15 -21.69 0.41
N ILE A 195 17.07 -20.99 1.54
CA ILE A 195 15.88 -21.00 2.40
C ILE A 195 14.64 -20.53 1.62
N ILE A 196 14.76 -19.41 0.89
CA ILE A 196 13.64 -18.88 0.07
C ILE A 196 13.24 -19.89 -1.00
N SER A 197 14.19 -20.44 -1.75
CA SER A 197 13.93 -21.47 -2.77
C SER A 197 13.14 -22.64 -2.20
N ASN A 198 13.55 -23.17 -1.05
CA ASN A 198 12.87 -24.29 -0.42
C ASN A 198 11.48 -23.93 0.10
N LEU A 199 11.31 -22.72 0.70
CA LEU A 199 10.00 -22.22 1.11
C LEU A 199 9.02 -22.08 -0.08
N LEU A 200 9.52 -21.77 -1.27
CA LEU A 200 8.70 -21.70 -2.48
C LEU A 200 8.37 -23.11 -3.01
N HIS A 201 9.36 -23.96 -3.20
CA HIS A 201 9.20 -25.28 -3.85
C HIS A 201 8.44 -26.30 -2.99
N THR A 202 8.51 -26.20 -1.67
CA THR A 202 7.76 -27.08 -0.75
C THR A 202 6.35 -26.56 -0.45
N ALA A 203 5.98 -25.41 -1.03
CA ALA A 203 4.70 -24.79 -0.78
C ALA A 203 3.54 -25.61 -1.34
N SER A 204 2.56 -25.94 -0.51
CA SER A 204 1.32 -26.58 -0.92
C SER A 204 0.09 -25.92 -0.30
N THR A 205 -1.06 -26.15 -0.91
CA THR A 205 -2.31 -25.54 -0.47
C THR A 205 -3.47 -26.53 -0.63
N GLN A 206 -4.38 -26.56 0.33
CA GLN A 206 -5.65 -27.27 0.27
C GLN A 206 -6.79 -26.26 0.30
N ILE A 207 -7.69 -26.34 -0.69
CA ILE A 207 -8.83 -25.41 -0.76
C ILE A 207 -9.88 -25.85 0.26
N MET A 208 -10.26 -24.93 1.16
CA MET A 208 -11.32 -25.16 2.13
C MET A 208 -12.69 -25.01 1.47
N LEU A 209 -13.47 -26.07 1.47
CA LEU A 209 -14.86 -26.08 0.98
C LEU A 209 -15.78 -26.60 2.07
N ASN A 210 -16.71 -25.78 2.50
CA ASN A 210 -17.69 -26.12 3.57
C ASN A 210 -17.05 -26.63 4.88
N GLY A 211 -15.84 -26.15 5.20
CA GLY A 211 -15.12 -26.54 6.41
C GLY A 211 -14.18 -27.74 6.23
N GLU A 212 -14.22 -28.42 5.09
CA GLU A 212 -13.37 -29.57 4.79
C GLU A 212 -12.21 -29.19 3.84
N PRO A 213 -10.98 -29.68 4.09
CA PRO A 213 -9.87 -29.47 3.19
C PRO A 213 -9.95 -30.39 1.98
N GLY A 214 -9.77 -29.83 0.78
CA GLY A 214 -9.64 -30.58 -0.46
C GLY A 214 -8.28 -31.25 -0.63
N LEU A 215 -8.01 -31.72 -1.86
CA LEU A 215 -6.71 -32.31 -2.22
C LEU A 215 -5.59 -31.27 -2.12
N SER A 216 -4.40 -31.72 -1.75
CA SER A 216 -3.20 -30.88 -1.71
C SER A 216 -2.75 -30.53 -3.12
N ILE A 217 -2.51 -29.24 -3.35
CA ILE A 217 -2.03 -28.66 -4.61
C ILE A 217 -0.65 -28.06 -4.35
N SER A 218 0.40 -28.59 -4.98
CA SER A 218 1.74 -28.03 -4.92
C SER A 218 1.82 -26.78 -5.79
N HIS A 219 2.44 -25.72 -5.27
CA HIS A 219 2.67 -24.50 -6.03
C HIS A 219 3.78 -24.70 -7.06
N GLN A 220 3.67 -24.03 -8.19
CA GLN A 220 4.68 -24.02 -9.25
C GLN A 220 5.21 -22.61 -9.54
N ARG A 221 4.52 -21.59 -9.04
CA ARG A 221 4.83 -20.15 -9.15
C ARG A 221 4.00 -19.35 -8.17
N GLY A 222 4.24 -18.06 -8.11
CA GLY A 222 3.49 -17.12 -7.28
C GLY A 222 3.94 -17.09 -5.83
N LEU A 223 3.40 -16.13 -5.10
CA LEU A 223 3.67 -15.88 -3.69
C LEU A 223 2.37 -15.99 -2.90
N ARG A 224 2.42 -16.58 -1.70
CA ARG A 224 1.22 -16.75 -0.87
C ARG A 224 0.68 -15.42 -0.35
N GLN A 225 -0.61 -15.17 -0.57
CA GLN A 225 -1.31 -14.04 0.03
C GLN A 225 -1.56 -14.31 1.52
N GLY A 226 -0.96 -13.49 2.39
CA GLY A 226 -1.02 -13.65 3.84
C GLY A 226 0.28 -14.10 4.49
N ASP A 227 1.28 -14.48 3.72
CA ASP A 227 2.65 -14.72 4.20
C ASP A 227 3.37 -13.40 4.48
N PRO A 228 4.08 -13.24 5.62
CA PRO A 228 4.76 -12.00 5.98
C PRO A 228 5.89 -11.56 5.04
N LEU A 229 6.59 -12.50 4.38
CA LEU A 229 7.73 -12.24 3.52
C LEU A 229 7.30 -11.94 2.07
N SER A 230 6.22 -12.56 1.60
CA SER A 230 5.73 -12.45 0.22
C SER A 230 5.60 -11.02 -0.30
N PRO A 231 5.05 -10.04 0.45
CA PRO A 231 4.96 -8.66 -0.02
C PRO A 231 6.32 -7.99 -0.26
N MET A 232 7.35 -8.35 0.54
CA MET A 232 8.69 -7.79 0.40
C MET A 232 9.41 -8.34 -0.82
N LEU A 233 9.29 -9.65 -1.07
CA LEU A 233 9.82 -10.29 -2.28
C LEU A 233 9.14 -9.72 -3.53
N PHE A 234 7.83 -9.49 -3.47
CA PHE A 234 7.07 -8.93 -4.57
C PHE A 234 7.58 -7.54 -4.99
N ILE A 235 7.81 -6.63 -4.03
CA ILE A 235 8.27 -5.28 -4.36
C ILE A 235 9.72 -5.24 -4.87
N LEU A 236 10.57 -6.20 -4.48
CA LEU A 236 11.91 -6.35 -5.05
C LEU A 236 11.84 -6.68 -6.55
N VAL A 237 10.94 -7.58 -6.95
CA VAL A 237 10.71 -7.91 -8.37
C VAL A 237 10.08 -6.73 -9.11
N MET A 238 9.12 -6.03 -8.51
CA MET A 238 8.50 -4.85 -9.14
C MET A 238 9.48 -3.68 -9.34
N ASP A 239 10.53 -3.57 -8.52
CA ASP A 239 11.57 -2.54 -8.69
C ASP A 239 12.39 -2.73 -9.98
N VAL A 240 12.41 -3.94 -10.52
CA VAL A 240 13.02 -4.24 -11.84
C VAL A 240 12.31 -3.48 -12.95
N LEU A 241 10.97 -3.42 -12.92
CA LEU A 241 10.20 -2.65 -13.90
C LEU A 241 10.62 -1.17 -13.87
N ASN A 242 10.77 -0.58 -12.68
CA ASN A 242 11.25 0.80 -12.53
C ASN A 242 12.65 0.98 -13.14
N SER A 243 13.55 0.06 -12.86
CA SER A 243 14.93 0.12 -13.36
C SER A 243 15.02 0.00 -14.88
N LEU A 244 14.14 -0.80 -15.50
CA LEU A 244 14.04 -0.90 -16.98
C LEU A 244 13.68 0.45 -17.60
N PHE A 245 12.68 1.14 -17.06
CA PHE A 245 12.28 2.45 -17.55
C PHE A 245 13.35 3.51 -17.30
N LEU A 246 14.03 3.47 -16.16
CA LEU A 246 15.15 4.38 -15.88
C LEU A 246 16.33 4.15 -16.83
N LYS A 247 16.65 2.91 -17.15
CA LYS A 247 17.69 2.57 -18.12
C LYS A 247 17.34 3.08 -19.51
N ALA A 248 16.12 2.81 -19.98
CA ALA A 248 15.63 3.27 -21.29
C ALA A 248 15.68 4.81 -21.41
N GLU A 249 15.37 5.52 -20.32
CA GLU A 249 15.48 6.99 -20.28
C GLU A 249 16.93 7.46 -20.28
N ALA A 250 17.81 6.81 -19.51
CA ALA A 250 19.25 7.13 -19.47
C ALA A 250 19.95 6.88 -20.81
N GLU A 251 19.54 5.87 -21.55
CA GLU A 251 20.04 5.55 -22.90
C GLU A 251 19.41 6.43 -24.00
N GLY A 252 18.49 7.33 -23.65
CA GLY A 252 17.82 8.23 -24.60
C GLY A 252 16.79 7.52 -25.50
N LEU A 253 16.40 6.29 -25.18
CA LEU A 253 15.40 5.52 -25.90
C LEU A 253 13.97 6.01 -25.62
N LEU A 254 13.74 6.55 -24.40
CA LEU A 254 12.49 7.22 -24.03
C LEU A 254 12.68 8.72 -23.99
N SER A 255 11.74 9.45 -24.54
CA SER A 255 11.72 10.91 -24.51
C SER A 255 11.67 11.43 -23.08
N PRO A 256 12.51 12.38 -22.66
CA PRO A 256 12.53 12.88 -21.30
C PRO A 256 11.20 13.54 -20.93
N LEU A 257 10.68 13.23 -19.74
CA LEU A 257 9.57 13.96 -19.14
C LEU A 257 10.13 15.24 -18.52
N GLN A 258 10.07 16.34 -19.27
CA GLN A 258 10.53 17.66 -18.80
C GLN A 258 9.83 18.00 -17.48
N SER A 259 10.63 18.21 -16.42
CA SER A 259 10.18 18.73 -15.12
C SER A 259 9.68 17.72 -14.09
N THR A 260 9.80 16.44 -14.33
CA THR A 260 9.45 15.42 -13.34
C THR A 260 10.60 14.43 -13.24
N GLY A 261 11.18 14.28 -12.05
CA GLY A 261 12.30 13.35 -11.83
C GLY A 261 11.92 11.88 -11.80
N GLN A 262 10.61 11.57 -11.85
CA GLN A 262 10.09 10.22 -11.71
C GLN A 262 8.98 9.97 -12.72
N ARG A 263 9.16 8.96 -13.58
CA ARG A 263 8.20 8.54 -14.60
C ARG A 263 7.20 7.53 -14.08
N LEU A 264 7.62 6.67 -13.15
CA LEU A 264 6.80 5.65 -12.53
C LEU A 264 6.44 5.99 -11.08
N SER A 265 5.27 5.54 -10.68
CA SER A 265 4.84 5.43 -9.28
C SER A 265 4.35 4.00 -9.04
N LEU A 266 4.93 3.32 -8.07
CA LEU A 266 4.65 1.94 -7.73
C LEU A 266 4.07 1.85 -6.31
N TYR A 267 2.93 1.19 -6.18
CA TYR A 267 2.38 0.83 -4.88
C TYR A 267 1.92 -0.63 -4.93
N ALA A 268 2.83 -1.54 -4.61
CA ALA A 268 2.71 -2.96 -4.88
C ALA A 268 2.43 -3.22 -6.38
N ASP A 269 1.26 -3.77 -6.72
CA ASP A 269 0.78 -4.04 -8.06
C ASP A 269 0.10 -2.85 -8.77
N ASP A 270 -0.22 -1.78 -8.02
CA ASP A 270 -0.73 -0.53 -8.60
C ASP A 270 0.41 0.26 -9.27
N VAL A 271 0.44 0.25 -10.60
CA VAL A 271 1.46 0.93 -11.41
C VAL A 271 0.86 2.15 -12.11
N ALA A 272 1.48 3.31 -11.89
CA ALA A 272 1.18 4.55 -12.60
C ALA A 272 2.42 4.98 -13.40
N LEU A 273 2.26 5.18 -14.70
CA LEU A 273 3.34 5.49 -15.62
C LEU A 273 3.02 6.74 -16.45
N PHE A 274 4.00 7.61 -16.65
CA PHE A 274 3.92 8.77 -17.55
C PHE A 274 4.84 8.57 -18.74
N ILE A 275 4.30 8.78 -19.95
CA ILE A 275 5.07 8.71 -21.20
C ILE A 275 4.70 9.87 -22.12
N ARG A 276 5.54 10.15 -23.12
CA ARG A 276 5.20 11.06 -24.22
C ARG A 276 4.32 10.33 -25.20
N PRO A 277 3.39 11.05 -25.88
CA PRO A 277 2.49 10.44 -26.86
C PRO A 277 3.14 10.35 -28.24
N THR A 278 4.33 9.76 -28.32
CA THR A 278 5.04 9.50 -29.60
C THR A 278 4.99 8.01 -29.91
N GLU A 279 5.02 7.65 -31.19
CA GLU A 279 4.96 6.25 -31.63
C GLU A 279 6.09 5.42 -31.03
N GLU A 280 7.30 6.00 -30.98
CA GLU A 280 8.50 5.36 -30.42
C GLU A 280 8.34 5.08 -28.93
N ASP A 281 7.90 6.07 -28.12
CA ASP A 281 7.69 5.90 -26.67
C ASP A 281 6.57 4.89 -26.40
N LEU A 282 5.51 4.88 -27.20
CA LEU A 282 4.39 3.93 -27.08
C LEU A 282 4.85 2.49 -27.36
N GLN A 283 5.54 2.28 -28.48
CA GLN A 283 6.01 0.95 -28.87
C GLN A 283 7.06 0.43 -27.87
N LEU A 284 8.03 1.25 -27.48
CA LEU A 284 9.03 0.89 -26.50
C LEU A 284 8.40 0.55 -25.13
N THR A 285 7.41 1.34 -24.69
CA THR A 285 6.65 1.06 -23.47
C THR A 285 5.99 -0.32 -23.51
N LYS A 286 5.34 -0.64 -24.62
CA LYS A 286 4.71 -1.96 -24.84
C LYS A 286 5.73 -3.08 -24.79
N ASP A 287 6.89 -2.89 -25.43
CA ASP A 287 7.97 -3.89 -25.46
C ASP A 287 8.62 -4.08 -24.08
N LEU A 288 8.85 -3.00 -23.32
CA LEU A 288 9.36 -3.09 -21.94
C LEU A 288 8.40 -3.83 -21.01
N LEU A 289 7.10 -3.52 -21.09
CA LEU A 289 6.08 -4.22 -20.30
C LEU A 289 5.97 -5.69 -20.68
N ARG A 290 6.05 -6.02 -21.98
CA ARG A 290 6.06 -7.39 -22.47
C ARG A 290 7.29 -8.15 -21.99
N CYS A 291 8.49 -7.59 -22.17
CA CYS A 291 9.75 -8.18 -21.74
C CYS A 291 9.77 -8.46 -20.23
N PHE A 292 9.31 -7.50 -19.42
CA PHE A 292 9.16 -7.68 -17.97
C PHE A 292 8.17 -8.79 -17.64
N GLY A 293 7.01 -8.80 -18.31
CA GLY A 293 5.96 -9.80 -18.09
C GLY A 293 6.38 -11.20 -18.46
N GLU A 294 7.09 -11.38 -19.58
CA GLU A 294 7.63 -12.67 -20.02
C GLU A 294 8.70 -13.23 -19.06
N ALA A 295 9.58 -12.36 -18.55
CA ALA A 295 10.64 -12.76 -17.63
C ALA A 295 10.12 -13.04 -16.21
N SER A 296 9.28 -12.16 -15.68
CA SER A 296 8.84 -12.22 -14.27
C SER A 296 7.55 -13.00 -14.03
N GLY A 297 6.80 -13.33 -15.10
CA GLY A 297 5.44 -13.87 -15.02
C GLY A 297 4.36 -12.80 -14.72
N LEU A 298 4.75 -11.55 -14.47
CA LEU A 298 3.86 -10.46 -14.06
C LEU A 298 3.29 -9.71 -15.29
N GLN A 299 2.37 -10.35 -15.98
CA GLN A 299 1.77 -9.84 -17.22
C GLN A 299 0.88 -8.62 -16.97
N THR A 300 1.09 -7.56 -17.74
CA THR A 300 0.21 -6.39 -17.74
C THR A 300 -1.08 -6.70 -18.48
N ASN A 301 -2.21 -6.45 -17.82
CA ASN A 301 -3.53 -6.57 -18.44
C ASN A 301 -3.93 -5.25 -19.10
N LEU A 302 -3.61 -5.09 -20.36
CA LEU A 302 -3.90 -3.86 -21.10
C LEU A 302 -5.40 -3.57 -21.20
N GLN A 303 -6.27 -4.59 -21.24
CA GLN A 303 -7.73 -4.41 -21.30
C GLN A 303 -8.33 -3.84 -20.01
N LYS A 304 -7.71 -4.13 -18.86
CA LYS A 304 -8.09 -3.53 -17.57
C LYS A 304 -7.31 -2.27 -17.24
N SER A 305 -6.21 -2.07 -17.93
CA SER A 305 -5.42 -0.84 -17.85
C SER A 305 -6.16 0.31 -18.51
N CYS A 306 -5.85 1.52 -18.11
CA CYS A 306 -6.42 2.69 -18.76
C CYS A 306 -5.35 3.75 -19.01
N VAL A 307 -5.56 4.47 -20.14
CA VAL A 307 -4.76 5.61 -20.56
C VAL A 307 -5.58 6.88 -20.38
N ILE A 308 -4.99 7.91 -19.80
CA ILE A 308 -5.62 9.21 -19.57
C ILE A 308 -4.73 10.28 -20.23
N PRO A 309 -5.23 10.98 -21.26
CA PRO A 309 -4.47 12.01 -21.97
C PRO A 309 -4.35 13.27 -21.12
N ILE A 310 -3.16 13.90 -21.18
CA ILE A 310 -2.86 15.20 -20.59
C ILE A 310 -2.40 16.10 -21.71
N GLN A 311 -3.18 17.12 -22.06
CA GLN A 311 -2.87 18.09 -23.13
C GLN A 311 -2.55 17.42 -24.48
N CYS A 312 -3.26 16.35 -24.85
CA CYS A 312 -3.16 15.65 -26.13
C CYS A 312 -4.33 16.00 -27.05
N ASP A 313 -4.07 16.07 -28.34
CA ASP A 313 -5.09 16.24 -29.37
C ASP A 313 -5.82 14.92 -29.66
N GLU A 314 -7.03 14.99 -30.25
CA GLU A 314 -7.85 13.80 -30.53
C GLU A 314 -7.17 12.80 -31.48
N GLY A 315 -6.43 13.27 -32.48
CA GLY A 315 -5.70 12.39 -33.41
C GLY A 315 -4.65 11.50 -32.77
N VAL A 316 -4.00 11.99 -31.71
CA VAL A 316 -3.02 11.21 -30.92
C VAL A 316 -3.70 10.06 -30.17
N LEU A 317 -4.97 10.21 -29.77
CA LEU A 317 -5.68 9.18 -29.02
C LEU A 317 -6.01 7.94 -29.87
N GLU A 318 -6.22 8.10 -31.16
CA GLU A 318 -6.43 6.98 -32.09
C GLU A 318 -5.17 6.13 -32.21
N GLU A 319 -4.01 6.76 -32.33
CA GLU A 319 -2.71 6.09 -32.37
C GLU A 319 -2.40 5.35 -31.07
N VAL A 320 -2.64 5.99 -29.92
CA VAL A 320 -2.49 5.39 -28.60
C VAL A 320 -3.37 4.15 -28.44
N ASN A 321 -4.63 4.22 -28.86
CA ASN A 321 -5.57 3.11 -28.80
C ASN A 321 -5.14 1.95 -29.72
N ASN A 322 -4.65 2.26 -30.91
CA ASN A 322 -4.17 1.26 -31.87
C ASN A 322 -2.92 0.54 -31.34
N THR A 323 -2.00 1.26 -30.71
CA THR A 323 -0.72 0.70 -30.24
C THR A 323 -0.86 -0.03 -28.93
N LEU A 324 -1.46 0.59 -27.90
CA LEU A 324 -1.54 0.02 -26.55
C LEU A 324 -2.79 -0.85 -26.32
N GLN A 325 -3.85 -0.66 -27.11
CA GLN A 325 -5.12 -1.40 -26.97
C GLN A 325 -5.71 -1.32 -25.54
N CYS A 326 -5.52 -0.18 -24.88
CA CYS A 326 -6.03 0.11 -23.54
C CYS A 326 -7.30 0.95 -23.61
N ASN A 327 -8.13 0.87 -22.56
CA ASN A 327 -9.28 1.75 -22.42
C ASN A 327 -8.83 3.20 -22.19
N THR A 328 -9.44 4.14 -22.92
CA THR A 328 -9.24 5.56 -22.68
C THR A 328 -10.16 6.06 -21.57
N ALA A 329 -9.63 6.83 -20.64
CA ALA A 329 -10.39 7.46 -19.57
C ALA A 329 -10.09 8.97 -19.51
N SER A 330 -10.87 9.71 -18.74
CA SER A 330 -10.70 11.16 -18.53
C SER A 330 -10.61 11.52 -17.08
N PHE A 331 -10.09 12.71 -16.77
CA PHE A 331 -10.11 13.26 -15.42
C PHE A 331 -11.53 13.79 -15.05
N PRO A 332 -11.95 13.69 -13.76
CA PRO A 332 -11.21 13.08 -12.66
C PRO A 332 -11.30 11.55 -12.66
N THR A 333 -10.24 10.89 -12.25
CA THR A 333 -10.19 9.43 -12.07
C THR A 333 -9.73 9.08 -10.65
N THR A 334 -9.69 7.80 -10.31
CA THR A 334 -9.27 7.34 -8.97
C THR A 334 -7.90 6.68 -9.04
N TYR A 335 -6.99 7.08 -8.16
CA TYR A 335 -5.70 6.43 -7.94
C TYR A 335 -5.46 6.24 -6.45
N LEU A 336 -5.06 5.03 -6.05
CA LEU A 336 -4.85 4.62 -4.65
C LEU A 336 -6.02 5.02 -3.72
N GLY A 337 -7.25 4.88 -4.23
CA GLY A 337 -8.46 5.19 -3.49
C GLY A 337 -8.80 6.68 -3.38
N LEU A 338 -8.04 7.59 -3.97
CA LEU A 338 -8.24 9.03 -3.96
C LEU A 338 -8.54 9.58 -5.36
N PRO A 339 -9.36 10.65 -5.50
CA PRO A 339 -9.62 11.27 -6.79
C PRO A 339 -8.40 12.09 -7.24
N ILE A 340 -7.93 11.85 -8.46
CA ILE A 340 -6.90 12.64 -9.13
C ILE A 340 -7.50 13.43 -10.29
N SER A 341 -6.98 14.63 -10.53
CA SER A 341 -7.46 15.52 -11.57
C SER A 341 -6.39 16.52 -12.00
N ASP A 342 -6.39 16.86 -13.28
CA ASP A 342 -5.61 17.95 -13.87
C ASP A 342 -6.06 19.32 -13.36
N LYS A 343 -7.36 19.48 -13.03
CA LYS A 343 -8.01 20.69 -12.56
C LYS A 343 -8.49 20.55 -11.11
N LYS A 344 -9.06 21.60 -10.57
CA LYS A 344 -9.72 21.58 -9.27
C LYS A 344 -10.94 20.66 -9.32
N LEU A 345 -11.06 19.76 -8.34
CA LEU A 345 -12.23 18.87 -8.20
C LEU A 345 -13.54 19.67 -8.11
N ARG A 346 -14.53 19.25 -8.85
CA ARG A 346 -15.88 19.83 -8.85
C ARG A 346 -16.67 19.33 -7.65
N ARG A 347 -17.79 19.99 -7.38
CA ARG A 347 -18.69 19.60 -6.28
C ARG A 347 -19.20 18.16 -6.44
N GLY A 348 -19.55 17.74 -7.66
CA GLY A 348 -19.99 16.38 -7.97
C GLY A 348 -18.97 15.32 -7.57
N ASP A 349 -17.70 15.55 -7.86
CA ASP A 349 -16.61 14.61 -7.58
C ASP A 349 -16.43 14.33 -6.06
N LEU A 350 -16.77 15.30 -5.22
CA LEU A 350 -16.69 15.19 -3.77
C LEU A 350 -17.99 14.66 -3.12
N LEU A 351 -19.14 14.74 -3.79
CA LEU A 351 -20.41 14.21 -3.26
C LEU A 351 -20.35 12.70 -3.05
N THR A 352 -19.71 11.96 -3.95
CA THR A 352 -19.53 10.51 -3.82
C THR A 352 -18.82 10.11 -2.52
N TRP A 353 -17.89 10.95 -2.02
CA TRP A 353 -17.23 10.75 -0.74
C TRP A 353 -18.17 11.00 0.44
N ILE A 354 -19.03 12.01 0.36
CA ILE A 354 -20.03 12.28 1.40
C ILE A 354 -21.02 11.11 1.48
N GLU A 355 -21.45 10.58 0.33
CA GLU A 355 -22.31 9.40 0.26
C GLU A 355 -21.62 8.16 0.82
N LYS A 356 -20.35 7.93 0.50
CA LYS A 356 -19.55 6.84 1.06
C LYS A 356 -19.48 6.90 2.59
N ILE A 357 -19.31 8.09 3.17
CA ILE A 357 -19.32 8.29 4.62
C ILE A 357 -20.71 8.01 5.18
N ALA A 358 -21.77 8.55 4.54
CA ALA A 358 -23.14 8.36 4.98
C ALA A 358 -23.59 6.89 4.92
N ASN A 359 -23.11 6.13 3.95
CA ASN A 359 -23.45 4.70 3.78
C ASN A 359 -22.70 3.78 4.74
N LYS A 360 -21.68 4.25 5.45
CA LYS A 360 -21.05 3.48 6.55
C LYS A 360 -21.86 3.48 7.84
N LEU A 361 -22.90 4.29 7.91
CA LEU A 361 -23.78 4.30 9.08
C LEU A 361 -24.63 3.03 9.12
N PRO A 362 -24.64 2.30 10.23
CA PRO A 362 -25.48 1.11 10.38
C PRO A 362 -26.95 1.55 10.44
N GLY A 363 -27.73 1.28 9.39
CA GLY A 363 -29.13 1.69 9.25
C GLY A 363 -29.98 1.46 10.52
N TRP A 364 -30.70 0.32 10.63
CA TRP A 364 -31.57 0.02 11.77
C TRP A 364 -30.83 -0.17 13.10
N ARG A 365 -29.55 -0.59 13.11
CA ARG A 365 -28.75 -0.75 14.34
C ARG A 365 -28.45 0.57 15.05
N ALA A 366 -28.48 1.67 14.33
CA ALA A 366 -28.20 2.99 14.92
C ALA A 366 -29.22 3.38 16.00
N SER A 367 -30.50 2.96 15.87
CA SER A 367 -31.55 3.21 16.84
C SER A 367 -31.37 2.44 18.16
N LEU A 368 -30.64 1.33 18.12
CA LEU A 368 -30.34 0.48 19.30
C LEU A 368 -29.13 0.98 20.08
N LEU A 369 -28.33 1.89 19.52
CA LEU A 369 -27.15 2.43 20.18
C LEU A 369 -27.50 3.53 21.18
N THR A 370 -26.89 3.45 22.36
CA THR A 370 -26.87 4.56 23.31
C THR A 370 -26.13 5.78 22.75
N LEU A 371 -26.31 6.94 23.37
CA LEU A 371 -25.57 8.15 22.99
C LEU A 371 -24.06 7.94 23.05
N ALA A 372 -23.57 7.23 24.08
CA ALA A 372 -22.15 6.87 24.22
C ALA A 372 -21.66 5.98 23.06
N GLY A 373 -22.42 4.94 22.70
CA GLY A 373 -22.11 4.09 21.56
C GLY A 373 -22.08 4.85 20.23
N ARG A 374 -23.01 5.79 20.04
CA ARG A 374 -23.00 6.68 18.86
C ARG A 374 -21.79 7.63 18.86
N ALA A 375 -21.41 8.18 20.03
CA ALA A 375 -20.22 9.02 20.15
C ALA A 375 -18.94 8.25 19.74
N VAL A 376 -18.76 7.00 20.18
CA VAL A 376 -17.66 6.13 19.77
C VAL A 376 -17.64 5.93 18.26
N LEU A 377 -18.77 5.63 17.62
CA LEU A 377 -18.82 5.47 16.16
C LEU A 377 -18.51 6.77 15.41
N VAL A 378 -18.99 7.92 15.89
CA VAL A 378 -18.63 9.22 15.32
C VAL A 378 -17.14 9.48 15.42
N GLN A 379 -16.55 9.21 16.57
CA GLN A 379 -15.13 9.49 16.83
C GLN A 379 -14.21 8.56 16.04
N PHE A 380 -14.44 7.25 16.09
CA PHE A 380 -13.51 6.25 15.55
C PHE A 380 -13.83 5.78 14.13
N VAL A 381 -15.07 5.92 13.67
CA VAL A 381 -15.48 5.49 12.32
C VAL A 381 -15.71 6.67 11.41
N LEU A 382 -16.68 7.53 11.70
CA LEU A 382 -17.04 8.62 10.77
C LEU A 382 -15.96 9.69 10.66
N THR A 383 -15.20 9.91 11.72
CA THR A 383 -14.04 10.84 11.70
C THR A 383 -12.85 10.24 10.97
N ALA A 384 -12.66 8.92 11.01
CA ALA A 384 -11.52 8.26 10.38
C ALA A 384 -11.63 8.18 8.84
N ILE A 385 -12.84 8.02 8.29
CA ILE A 385 -13.04 7.85 6.84
C ILE A 385 -12.46 9.00 6.00
N PRO A 386 -12.68 10.30 6.32
CA PRO A 386 -12.14 11.39 5.53
C PRO A 386 -10.63 11.62 5.70
N ILE A 387 -9.96 11.01 6.68
CA ILE A 387 -8.53 11.24 6.95
C ILE A 387 -7.68 11.00 5.71
N HIS A 388 -7.92 9.89 5.03
CA HIS A 388 -7.19 9.52 3.80
C HIS A 388 -7.26 10.62 2.73
N LEU A 389 -8.42 11.26 2.58
CA LEU A 389 -8.61 12.39 1.68
C LEU A 389 -7.96 13.67 2.21
N LEU A 390 -8.11 13.97 3.52
CA LEU A 390 -7.64 15.22 4.14
C LEU A 390 -6.11 15.34 4.16
N ILE A 391 -5.40 14.21 4.23
CA ILE A 391 -3.92 14.21 4.12
C ILE A 391 -3.48 14.69 2.74
N ALA A 392 -4.16 14.26 1.68
CA ALA A 392 -3.71 14.41 0.31
C ALA A 392 -4.28 15.62 -0.42
N ILE A 393 -5.50 16.04 -0.08
CA ILE A 393 -6.27 17.02 -0.88
C ILE A 393 -6.79 18.17 -0.01
N LYS A 394 -6.65 19.39 -0.53
CA LYS A 394 -7.37 20.55 0.02
C LYS A 394 -8.86 20.46 -0.32
N VAL A 395 -9.68 20.21 0.68
CA VAL A 395 -11.12 20.15 0.50
C VAL A 395 -11.79 21.50 0.85
N PRO A 396 -12.87 21.88 0.17
CA PRO A 396 -13.57 23.12 0.47
C PRO A 396 -14.36 23.03 1.78
N LYS A 397 -14.60 24.18 2.45
CA LYS A 397 -15.33 24.22 3.74
C LYS A 397 -16.74 23.62 3.68
N TRP A 398 -17.44 23.74 2.55
CA TRP A 398 -18.77 23.14 2.40
C TRP A 398 -18.74 21.60 2.54
N PHE A 399 -17.67 20.96 2.07
CA PHE A 399 -17.47 19.50 2.17
C PHE A 399 -17.34 19.08 3.63
N LEU A 400 -16.50 19.75 4.41
CA LEU A 400 -16.33 19.49 5.84
C LEU A 400 -17.65 19.72 6.61
N ARG A 401 -18.37 20.80 6.31
CA ARG A 401 -19.68 21.06 6.90
C ARG A 401 -20.72 19.99 6.57
N ALA A 402 -20.68 19.44 5.36
CA ALA A 402 -21.57 18.34 4.97
C ALA A 402 -21.27 17.05 5.76
N ILE A 403 -19.99 16.72 5.98
CA ILE A 403 -19.59 15.59 6.83
C ILE A 403 -20.00 15.84 8.29
N ASP A 404 -19.78 17.05 8.81
CA ASP A 404 -20.18 17.42 10.17
C ASP A 404 -21.70 17.37 10.38
N LYS A 405 -22.48 17.68 9.34
CA LYS A 405 -23.94 17.50 9.38
C LYS A 405 -24.32 16.03 9.58
N ILE A 406 -23.63 15.11 8.93
CA ILE A 406 -23.82 13.66 9.08
C ILE A 406 -23.39 13.21 10.47
N ARG A 407 -22.20 13.60 10.93
CA ARG A 407 -21.63 13.25 12.25
C ARG A 407 -22.56 13.73 13.37
N ARG A 408 -23.01 14.97 13.31
CA ARG A 408 -23.95 15.57 14.25
C ARG A 408 -25.30 14.89 14.24
N GLY A 409 -25.86 14.63 13.04
CA GLY A 409 -27.13 13.93 12.89
C GLY A 409 -27.09 12.54 13.52
N PHE A 410 -26.01 11.80 13.27
CA PHE A 410 -25.85 10.46 13.84
C PHE A 410 -25.65 10.48 15.36
N LEU A 411 -24.85 11.40 15.88
CA LEU A 411 -24.65 11.54 17.32
C LEU A 411 -25.96 11.74 18.05
N TRP A 412 -26.74 12.74 17.64
CA TRP A 412 -27.94 13.16 18.37
C TRP A 412 -29.18 12.32 18.09
N SER A 413 -29.41 11.94 16.84
CA SER A 413 -30.63 11.23 16.42
C SER A 413 -30.41 9.78 15.96
N GLY A 414 -29.18 9.31 15.83
CA GLY A 414 -28.88 8.00 15.23
C GLY A 414 -29.16 7.93 13.71
N ARG A 415 -29.41 9.07 13.06
CA ARG A 415 -29.77 9.16 11.62
C ARG A 415 -28.74 9.98 10.85
N LYS A 416 -28.76 9.88 9.52
CA LYS A 416 -27.88 10.68 8.63
C LYS A 416 -28.12 12.18 8.76
N GLN A 417 -29.29 12.59 9.20
CA GLN A 417 -29.67 13.99 9.42
C GLN A 417 -30.47 14.12 10.72
N ALA A 418 -30.20 15.16 11.50
CA ALA A 418 -31.04 15.60 12.60
C ALA A 418 -31.89 16.77 12.13
N ASN A 419 -33.18 16.69 12.35
CA ASN A 419 -34.08 17.84 12.19
C ASN A 419 -33.86 18.81 13.36
N GLY A 420 -34.23 20.10 13.17
CA GLY A 420 -34.02 21.15 14.17
C GLY A 420 -34.55 20.78 15.57
N GLY A 421 -33.87 21.26 16.60
CA GLY A 421 -34.22 20.99 18.01
C GLY A 421 -33.59 19.73 18.64
N CYS A 422 -33.13 18.78 17.86
CA CYS A 422 -32.53 17.55 18.39
C CYS A 422 -31.08 17.72 18.88
N CYS A 423 -30.39 18.80 18.52
CA CYS A 423 -28.97 19.01 18.87
C CYS A 423 -28.90 19.80 20.19
N LEU A 424 -28.61 19.10 21.29
CA LEU A 424 -28.61 19.70 22.65
C LEU A 424 -27.43 20.66 22.91
N VAL A 425 -26.33 20.48 22.17
CA VAL A 425 -25.11 21.29 22.35
C VAL A 425 -24.57 21.72 21.01
N ALA A 426 -24.05 22.95 20.92
CA ALA A 426 -23.40 23.47 19.73
C ALA A 426 -22.21 22.56 19.31
N TRP A 427 -22.08 22.32 17.99
CA TRP A 427 -21.11 21.34 17.47
C TRP A 427 -19.65 21.70 17.82
N GLU A 428 -19.33 22.99 17.84
CA GLU A 428 -18.01 23.50 18.24
C GLU A 428 -17.69 23.18 19.71
N LYS A 429 -18.67 23.13 20.59
CA LYS A 429 -18.49 22.72 22.00
C LYS A 429 -18.29 21.19 22.11
N VAL A 430 -19.03 20.42 21.30
CA VAL A 430 -18.90 18.96 21.25
C VAL A 430 -17.48 18.56 20.78
N MET A 431 -16.92 19.30 19.82
CA MET A 431 -15.58 19.05 19.27
C MET A 431 -14.42 19.51 20.16
N ARG A 432 -14.68 20.15 21.30
CA ARG A 432 -13.59 20.51 22.26
C ARG A 432 -12.93 19.26 22.84
N PRO A 433 -11.65 19.36 23.25
CA PRO A 433 -11.00 18.34 24.05
C PRO A 433 -11.81 18.01 25.32
N ILE A 434 -11.65 16.79 25.84
CA ILE A 434 -12.38 16.29 27.02
C ILE A 434 -12.08 17.13 28.26
N ASP A 435 -10.83 17.51 28.46
CA ASP A 435 -10.32 18.37 29.51
C ASP A 435 -10.90 19.81 29.45
N LEU A 436 -11.40 20.24 28.29
CA LEU A 436 -12.09 21.51 28.06
C LEU A 436 -13.63 21.36 27.99
N GLY A 437 -14.17 20.24 28.49
CA GLY A 437 -15.60 19.98 28.58
C GLY A 437 -16.27 19.56 27.28
N GLY A 438 -15.52 19.12 26.27
CA GLY A 438 -16.03 18.54 25.03
C GLY A 438 -16.10 17.02 25.06
N LEU A 439 -16.47 16.40 23.93
CA LEU A 439 -16.42 14.94 23.74
C LEU A 439 -15.13 14.44 23.05
N GLY A 440 -14.16 15.31 22.77
CA GLY A 440 -12.92 14.94 22.07
C GLY A 440 -13.11 14.53 20.61
N ILE A 441 -14.27 14.82 20.01
CA ILE A 441 -14.52 14.57 18.59
C ILE A 441 -13.73 15.58 17.76
N HIS A 442 -12.81 15.10 16.94
CA HIS A 442 -11.90 15.98 16.21
C HIS A 442 -12.62 16.93 15.25
N ASN A 443 -12.20 18.20 15.26
CA ASN A 443 -12.56 19.19 14.26
C ASN A 443 -11.83 18.84 12.95
N LEU A 444 -12.58 18.48 11.89
CA LEU A 444 -12.00 18.01 10.62
C LEU A 444 -11.21 19.11 9.88
N GLU A 445 -11.52 20.38 10.07
CA GLU A 445 -10.78 21.49 9.46
C GLU A 445 -9.39 21.61 10.09
N ILE A 446 -9.31 21.65 11.42
CA ILE A 446 -8.04 21.71 12.16
C ILE A 446 -7.23 20.42 11.93
N MET A 447 -7.90 19.28 11.98
CA MET A 447 -7.26 17.98 11.67
C MET A 447 -6.67 17.97 10.26
N GLY A 448 -7.39 18.50 9.26
CA GLY A 448 -6.87 18.62 7.90
C GLY A 448 -5.61 19.48 7.82
N TRP A 449 -5.54 20.58 8.56
CA TRP A 449 -4.32 21.40 8.65
C TRP A 449 -3.17 20.65 9.31
N ALA A 450 -3.42 20.02 10.44
CA ALA A 450 -2.41 19.22 11.16
C ALA A 450 -1.85 18.06 10.32
N LEU A 451 -2.72 17.34 9.62
CA LEU A 451 -2.31 16.26 8.73
C LEU A 451 -1.44 16.75 7.56
N GLN A 452 -1.72 17.95 7.02
CA GLN A 452 -0.93 18.52 5.94
C GLN A 452 0.39 19.16 6.40
N MET A 453 0.55 19.49 7.67
CA MET A 453 1.84 19.91 8.23
C MET A 453 2.93 18.86 8.06
N ARG A 454 2.54 17.57 7.97
CA ARG A 454 3.46 16.48 7.66
C ARG A 454 4.26 16.71 6.36
N TRP A 455 3.64 17.25 5.34
CA TRP A 455 4.30 17.53 4.06
C TRP A 455 5.41 18.56 4.21
N LEU A 456 5.13 19.64 4.94
CA LEU A 456 6.11 20.70 5.23
C LEU A 456 7.29 20.16 6.05
N TRP A 457 7.00 19.27 7.01
CA TRP A 457 8.03 18.61 7.80
C TRP A 457 8.94 17.73 6.94
N LEU A 458 8.35 16.88 6.09
CA LEU A 458 9.11 15.99 5.22
C LEU A 458 9.95 16.75 4.19
N GLU A 459 9.46 17.86 3.66
CA GLU A 459 10.22 18.76 2.79
C GLU A 459 11.41 19.40 3.53
N LYS A 460 11.17 19.88 4.75
CA LYS A 460 12.22 20.52 5.57
C LYS A 460 13.30 19.55 6.05
N THR A 461 12.94 18.31 6.35
CA THR A 461 13.89 17.28 6.82
C THR A 461 14.73 16.67 5.70
N GLY A 462 14.51 17.04 4.44
CA GLY A 462 15.28 16.58 3.30
C GLY A 462 15.20 15.08 3.05
N ALA A 463 14.16 14.41 3.56
CA ALA A 463 13.96 12.99 3.35
C ALA A 463 13.79 12.72 1.84
N ALA A 464 14.53 11.74 1.30
CA ALA A 464 14.37 11.29 -0.08
C ALA A 464 12.92 10.80 -0.31
N ARG A 465 12.14 11.57 -1.06
CA ARG A 465 10.73 11.30 -1.37
C ARG A 465 10.50 11.32 -2.87
N PRO A 466 9.58 10.49 -3.40
CA PRO A 466 9.33 10.43 -4.84
C PRO A 466 8.78 11.74 -5.41
N TRP A 467 8.14 12.57 -4.59
CA TRP A 467 7.57 13.87 -4.96
C TRP A 467 8.52 15.06 -4.69
N ALA A 468 9.78 14.81 -4.28
CA ALA A 468 10.74 15.89 -4.03
C ALA A 468 10.91 16.79 -5.27
N GLY A 469 10.95 18.10 -5.06
CA GLY A 469 11.01 19.09 -6.15
C GLY A 469 9.67 19.43 -6.81
N LEU A 470 8.57 18.77 -6.43
CA LEU A 470 7.22 19.12 -6.87
C LEU A 470 6.54 20.04 -5.84
N GLU A 471 5.72 20.99 -6.33
CA GLU A 471 4.94 21.88 -5.47
C GLU A 471 3.87 21.11 -4.68
N ILE A 472 3.91 21.22 -3.34
CA ILE A 472 2.93 20.55 -2.48
C ILE A 472 1.82 21.54 -2.10
N PRO A 473 0.56 21.23 -2.39
CA PRO A 473 -0.54 22.11 -2.05
C PRO A 473 -0.97 21.94 -0.57
N VAL A 474 -0.46 22.79 0.33
CA VAL A 474 -0.90 22.85 1.73
C VAL A 474 -1.80 24.04 2.02
N TYR A 475 -2.68 23.92 3.04
CA TYR A 475 -3.48 25.05 3.48
C TYR A 475 -2.59 26.18 4.04
N PRO A 476 -2.91 27.48 3.78
CA PRO A 476 -2.17 28.59 4.40
C PRO A 476 -2.11 28.49 5.93
N ASN A 477 -3.21 28.07 6.56
CA ASN A 477 -3.26 27.88 8.01
C ASN A 477 -2.33 26.75 8.49
N ALA A 478 -2.14 25.69 7.70
CA ALA A 478 -1.16 24.65 8.02
C ALA A 478 0.26 25.18 7.97
N VAL A 479 0.58 26.07 7.02
CA VAL A 479 1.89 26.74 6.94
C VAL A 479 2.11 27.63 8.17
N ALA A 480 1.11 28.44 8.55
CA ALA A 480 1.19 29.30 9.72
C ALA A 480 1.39 28.48 11.02
N MET A 481 0.60 27.41 11.20
CA MET A 481 0.73 26.53 12.37
C MET A 481 2.10 25.83 12.40
N PHE A 482 2.61 25.42 11.26
CA PHE A 482 3.93 24.80 11.15
C PHE A 482 5.05 25.76 11.53
N ALA A 483 4.98 27.02 11.09
CA ALA A 483 5.96 28.06 11.46
C ALA A 483 6.00 28.26 12.99
N VAL A 484 4.85 28.43 13.63
CA VAL A 484 4.73 28.59 15.10
C VAL A 484 5.26 27.35 15.83
N ALA A 485 4.96 26.12 15.35
CA ALA A 485 5.44 24.90 15.94
C ALA A 485 6.98 24.78 15.88
N ILE A 486 7.59 25.15 14.73
CA ILE A 486 9.06 25.17 14.60
C ILE A 486 9.69 26.19 15.50
N GLU A 487 9.16 27.43 15.59
CA GLU A 487 9.68 28.48 16.47
C GLU A 487 9.66 28.02 17.95
N SER A 488 8.58 27.35 18.39
CA SER A 488 8.46 26.84 19.75
C SER A 488 9.44 25.70 20.05
N LEU A 489 9.76 24.85 19.07
CA LEU A 489 10.76 23.78 19.21
C LEU A 489 12.18 24.31 19.28
N VAL A 490 12.51 25.31 18.45
CA VAL A 490 13.84 25.96 18.41
C VAL A 490 14.05 26.78 19.70
N GLY A 491 13.04 27.51 20.16
CA GLY A 491 13.10 28.34 21.36
C GLY A 491 13.26 27.56 22.67
N ASN A 492 12.81 26.29 22.71
CA ASN A 492 12.87 25.42 23.91
C ASN A 492 14.06 24.46 23.94
N GLY A 493 14.96 24.48 22.99
CA GLY A 493 16.19 23.66 22.95
C GLY A 493 15.93 22.14 22.97
N ARG A 494 14.72 21.69 22.69
CA ARG A 494 14.35 20.26 22.67
C ARG A 494 14.28 19.73 21.26
N THR A 495 15.37 19.11 20.81
CA THR A 495 15.36 18.18 19.67
C THR A 495 14.72 16.87 20.14
N THR A 496 13.43 16.80 20.22
CA THR A 496 12.72 15.53 20.42
C THR A 496 12.18 15.07 19.08
N CYS A 497 12.65 13.92 18.63
CA CYS A 497 12.09 13.18 17.49
C CYS A 497 10.61 12.88 17.73
N PHE A 498 9.76 13.26 16.78
CA PHE A 498 8.39 12.79 16.63
C PHE A 498 8.33 11.58 15.70
#